data_8f0f119072d40836a0c30eed76127557
#
_entry.id   8f0f119072d40836a0c30eed76127557
#
_cell.length_a   1.000
_cell.length_b   1.000
_cell.length_c   1.000
_cell.angle_alpha   90.00
_cell.angle_beta   90.00
_cell.angle_gamma   90.00
#
_symmetry.space_group_name_H-M   'P 1'
#
loop_
_entity.id
_entity.type
_entity.pdbx_description
1 polymer ?
#
loop_
_entity_poly.entity_id
_entity_poly.type
_entity_poly.pdbx_seq_one_letter_code
_entity_poly.pdbx_strand_id
1 'polypeptide(L)'
;MVYKRVSKIIFAAILAVTVFSGCGNRQEEGIDKTETETTTQKSTQDSTQDVTQEAEEETKYPSITSDGKMKDYKSVVTVDDTAYELYTYLDKVADNYAKSVNKVADTLAGKSDVYDLVIPLSSGITFPDNLKDKISSSDQHDAMQKIQAKMDKHVKNVDVYDVLMQHRTEYEYFRTDHHWTTLGAYYAYTEFCKAKGITPESLDAYSKKQDFDGFLGSFYNDTSDAKLKANPDTVTAYYPNAESICHVTASDGKKYDWPVIYDVSNYNAGLKYSTFIASDNPYTEIE
;
A
#
# COMPACT_ATOMS: atom_id res chain seq x y z
N MET A 1 15.66 0.30 43.25
CA MET A 1 14.40 -0.21 42.70
C MET A 1 13.91 0.83 41.68
N VAL A 2 14.29 0.66 40.41
CA VAL A 2 14.02 1.64 39.33
C VAL A 2 12.86 1.10 38.53
N TYR A 3 11.69 1.69 38.70
CA TYR A 3 10.50 1.40 37.85
C TYR A 3 10.78 1.87 36.42
N LYS A 4 11.09 0.95 35.50
CA LYS A 4 10.99 1.23 34.07
C LYS A 4 9.51 1.40 33.71
N ARG A 5 9.11 2.62 33.35
CA ARG A 5 7.82 2.87 32.70
C ARG A 5 7.85 2.20 31.33
N VAL A 6 7.13 1.10 31.20
CA VAL A 6 6.80 0.50 29.91
C VAL A 6 5.80 1.44 29.24
N SER A 7 6.22 2.12 28.19
CA SER A 7 5.33 2.96 27.38
C SER A 7 4.45 2.01 26.58
N LYS A 8 3.16 1.95 26.90
CA LYS A 8 2.18 1.19 26.10
C LYS A 8 2.08 1.84 24.74
N ILE A 9 2.46 1.13 23.68
CA ILE A 9 2.28 1.53 22.30
C ILE A 9 0.90 1.02 21.86
N ILE A 10 -0.04 1.94 21.68
CA ILE A 10 -1.36 1.61 21.13
C ILE A 10 -1.26 1.76 19.62
N PHE A 11 -1.25 0.65 18.89
CA PHE A 11 -1.46 0.65 17.46
C PHE A 11 -2.96 0.73 17.19
N ALA A 12 -3.45 1.90 16.82
CA ALA A 12 -4.78 2.03 16.21
C ALA A 12 -4.58 2.00 14.69
N ALA A 13 -4.63 0.82 14.09
CA ALA A 13 -4.77 0.69 12.66
C ALA A 13 -6.23 1.02 12.31
N ILE A 14 -6.50 2.25 11.89
CA ILE A 14 -7.79 2.62 11.31
C ILE A 14 -7.74 2.18 9.85
N LEU A 15 -8.14 0.94 9.59
CA LEU A 15 -8.39 0.45 8.24
C LEU A 15 -9.75 1.00 7.79
N ALA A 16 -9.76 2.17 7.16
CA ALA A 16 -10.96 2.69 6.51
C ALA A 16 -11.10 2.06 5.13
N VAL A 17 -11.64 0.84 5.06
CA VAL A 17 -12.10 0.25 3.81
C VAL A 17 -13.46 0.86 3.48
N THR A 18 -13.49 1.91 2.67
CA THR A 18 -14.74 2.42 2.08
C THR A 18 -14.94 1.76 0.73
N VAL A 19 -15.67 0.63 0.72
CA VAL A 19 -16.24 0.08 -0.51
C VAL A 19 -17.44 0.94 -0.89
N PHE A 20 -17.27 1.83 -1.86
CA PHE A 20 -18.39 2.52 -2.51
C PHE A 20 -18.75 1.78 -3.80
N SER A 21 -19.74 0.89 -3.71
CA SER A 21 -20.54 0.48 -4.86
C SER A 21 -21.56 1.58 -5.14
N GLY A 22 -21.24 2.47 -6.07
CA GLY A 22 -22.13 3.53 -6.52
C GLY A 22 -22.59 3.28 -7.95
N CYS A 23 -23.76 2.67 -8.15
CA CYS A 23 -24.52 2.84 -9.37
C CYS A 23 -25.08 4.27 -9.42
N GLY A 24 -24.66 5.05 -10.42
CA GLY A 24 -25.18 6.39 -10.67
C GLY A 24 -25.30 6.66 -12.15
N ASN A 25 -26.51 6.85 -12.59
CA ASN A 25 -26.96 7.21 -13.94
C ASN A 25 -26.19 8.41 -14.53
N ARG A 26 -25.78 8.26 -15.77
CA ARG A 26 -25.21 9.32 -16.61
C ARG A 26 -26.30 9.97 -17.42
N GLN A 27 -26.56 11.24 -17.19
CA GLN A 27 -27.23 12.10 -18.16
C GLN A 27 -26.18 12.83 -18.99
N GLU A 28 -26.34 12.72 -20.30
CA GLU A 28 -25.58 13.47 -21.30
C GLU A 28 -26.13 14.90 -21.39
N GLU A 29 -25.26 15.88 -21.33
CA GLU A 29 -25.50 17.20 -21.91
C GLU A 29 -24.28 17.60 -22.71
N GLY A 30 -24.52 17.83 -24.00
CA GLY A 30 -23.54 18.29 -24.97
C GLY A 30 -23.32 19.79 -24.90
N ILE A 31 -22.06 20.21 -25.14
CA ILE A 31 -21.72 21.59 -25.52
C ILE A 31 -20.58 21.58 -26.53
N ASP A 32 -20.92 21.96 -27.65
CA ASP A 32 -20.47 22.87 -28.73
C ASP A 32 -18.95 23.13 -28.87
N LYS A 33 -18.58 22.99 -30.15
CA LYS A 33 -17.27 23.29 -30.73
C LYS A 33 -17.10 24.79 -30.96
N THR A 34 -15.93 25.30 -30.69
CA THR A 34 -15.44 26.51 -31.39
C THR A 34 -13.97 26.32 -31.75
N GLU A 35 -13.74 26.29 -33.05
CA GLU A 35 -12.44 26.35 -33.72
C GLU A 35 -11.87 27.77 -33.61
N THR A 36 -10.56 27.88 -33.43
CA THR A 36 -9.83 29.08 -33.91
C THR A 36 -8.45 28.66 -34.39
N GLU A 37 -8.26 28.88 -35.68
CA GLU A 37 -7.01 28.74 -36.41
C GLU A 37 -6.03 29.88 -36.13
N THR A 38 -4.79 29.67 -36.63
CA THR A 38 -3.77 30.61 -37.12
C THR A 38 -2.54 30.68 -36.24
N THR A 39 -1.30 30.53 -36.66
CA THR A 39 -0.60 30.75 -37.96
C THR A 39 0.82 30.22 -37.86
N THR A 40 1.28 29.68 -38.97
CA THR A 40 2.63 29.22 -39.30
C THR A 40 3.64 30.38 -39.35
N GLN A 41 4.83 30.21 -38.79
CA GLN A 41 6.04 30.83 -39.37
C GLN A 41 7.23 29.86 -39.33
N LYS A 42 7.76 29.66 -40.52
CA LYS A 42 8.89 28.87 -40.96
C LYS A 42 10.16 29.76 -40.92
N SER A 43 11.23 29.30 -40.33
CA SER A 43 12.55 29.76 -40.70
C SER A 43 13.57 28.62 -40.65
N THR A 44 14.39 28.61 -41.65
CA THR A 44 15.26 27.57 -42.19
C THR A 44 16.70 27.71 -41.65
N GLN A 45 17.33 26.55 -41.52
CA GLN A 45 18.79 26.31 -41.56
C GLN A 45 19.67 26.71 -40.37
N ASP A 46 20.34 25.74 -39.74
CA ASP A 46 21.68 25.30 -40.13
C ASP A 46 22.07 23.97 -39.49
N SER A 47 22.81 23.16 -40.20
CA SER A 47 23.26 21.82 -39.86
C SER A 47 24.53 21.89 -39.02
N THR A 48 24.47 21.37 -37.79
CA THR A 48 25.68 20.88 -37.12
C THR A 48 25.35 19.55 -36.46
N GLN A 49 25.98 18.49 -36.89
CA GLN A 49 25.94 17.17 -36.24
C GLN A 49 26.63 17.32 -34.87
N ASP A 50 25.82 17.36 -33.83
CA ASP A 50 26.29 17.15 -32.47
C ASP A 50 25.80 15.75 -32.03
N VAL A 51 26.76 14.87 -31.88
CA VAL A 51 26.54 13.53 -31.35
C VAL A 51 26.33 13.71 -29.86
N THR A 52 25.11 13.99 -29.48
CA THR A 52 24.68 13.95 -28.09
C THR A 52 24.69 12.48 -27.67
N GLN A 53 25.71 12.07 -26.92
CA GLN A 53 25.60 10.93 -26.03
C GLN A 53 24.40 11.26 -25.08
N GLU A 54 23.29 10.56 -25.28
CA GLU A 54 22.27 10.46 -24.25
C GLU A 54 22.97 9.85 -23.03
N ALA A 55 23.25 10.69 -22.03
CA ALA A 55 23.57 10.21 -20.70
C ALA A 55 22.34 9.42 -20.25
N GLU A 56 22.47 8.10 -20.09
CA GLU A 56 21.49 7.29 -19.37
C GLU A 56 21.32 7.95 -18.00
N GLU A 57 20.17 8.57 -17.79
CA GLU A 57 19.78 9.11 -16.48
C GLU A 57 19.69 7.89 -15.57
N GLU A 58 20.64 7.75 -14.64
CA GLU A 58 20.67 6.66 -13.67
C GLU A 58 19.38 6.71 -12.87
N THR A 59 18.43 5.82 -13.18
CA THR A 59 17.10 5.84 -12.58
C THR A 59 17.24 5.59 -11.07
N LYS A 60 16.67 6.47 -10.26
CA LYS A 60 16.72 6.43 -8.78
C LYS A 60 16.28 5.06 -8.20
N TYR A 61 15.48 4.28 -8.92
CA TYR A 61 14.91 3.02 -8.50
C TYR A 61 15.13 1.92 -9.54
N PRO A 62 15.12 0.62 -9.11
CA PRO A 62 15.16 -0.50 -10.05
C PRO A 62 13.99 -0.44 -11.03
N SER A 63 14.22 -0.75 -12.31
CA SER A 63 13.17 -0.81 -13.32
C SER A 63 12.48 -2.17 -13.32
N ILE A 64 11.14 -2.17 -13.50
CA ILE A 64 10.34 -3.36 -13.77
C ILE A 64 9.72 -3.21 -15.15
N THR A 65 9.92 -4.21 -16.02
CA THR A 65 9.30 -4.25 -17.34
C THR A 65 8.59 -5.58 -17.57
N SER A 66 7.54 -5.59 -18.37
CA SER A 66 6.85 -6.80 -18.79
C SER A 66 6.41 -6.72 -20.24
N ASP A 67 6.59 -7.81 -20.97
CA ASP A 67 6.02 -8.03 -22.32
C ASP A 67 4.64 -8.71 -22.23
N GLY A 68 4.12 -8.90 -21.01
CA GLY A 68 2.89 -9.59 -20.73
C GLY A 68 1.65 -8.88 -21.27
N LYS A 69 0.62 -9.68 -21.53
CA LYS A 69 -0.67 -9.14 -21.95
C LYS A 69 -1.44 -8.66 -20.73
N MET A 70 -1.84 -7.41 -20.78
CA MET A 70 -2.71 -6.81 -19.78
C MET A 70 -4.17 -7.22 -20.07
N LYS A 71 -4.92 -7.54 -19.00
CA LYS A 71 -6.38 -7.66 -19.03
C LYS A 71 -6.98 -6.64 -18.09
N ASP A 72 -8.06 -6.01 -18.53
CA ASP A 72 -8.78 -5.00 -17.78
C ASP A 72 -10.04 -5.61 -17.12
N TYR A 73 -10.16 -5.46 -15.81
CA TYR A 73 -11.29 -5.84 -14.98
C TYR A 73 -11.93 -4.60 -14.31
N LYS A 74 -11.81 -3.42 -14.92
CA LYS A 74 -12.27 -2.09 -14.47
C LYS A 74 -11.37 -1.49 -13.37
N SER A 75 -11.64 -1.81 -12.08
CA SER A 75 -10.83 -1.32 -10.97
C SER A 75 -9.54 -2.11 -10.75
N VAL A 76 -9.42 -3.29 -11.36
CA VAL A 76 -8.27 -4.18 -11.29
C VAL A 76 -7.78 -4.47 -12.71
N VAL A 77 -6.47 -4.44 -12.92
CA VAL A 77 -5.83 -4.93 -14.14
C VAL A 77 -4.91 -6.08 -13.81
N THR A 78 -4.75 -7.04 -14.70
CA THR A 78 -3.75 -8.10 -14.56
C THR A 78 -2.68 -7.96 -15.64
N VAL A 79 -1.43 -8.16 -15.25
CA VAL A 79 -0.29 -8.31 -16.16
C VAL A 79 0.36 -9.65 -15.81
N ASP A 80 0.38 -10.58 -16.77
CA ASP A 80 0.81 -11.96 -16.56
C ASP A 80 0.03 -12.67 -15.42
N ASP A 81 0.68 -12.97 -14.31
CA ASP A 81 0.14 -13.67 -13.14
C ASP A 81 0.00 -12.75 -11.92
N THR A 82 0.03 -11.44 -12.14
CA THR A 82 -0.06 -10.43 -11.09
C THR A 82 -1.21 -9.47 -11.37
N ALA A 83 -1.99 -9.17 -10.35
CA ALA A 83 -3.08 -8.21 -10.41
C ALA A 83 -2.73 -6.92 -9.66
N TYR A 84 -3.30 -5.82 -10.12
CA TYR A 84 -3.06 -4.46 -9.62
C TYR A 84 -4.37 -3.70 -9.53
N GLU A 85 -4.66 -3.14 -8.37
CA GLU A 85 -5.79 -2.22 -8.20
C GLU A 85 -5.41 -0.84 -8.70
N LEU A 86 -6.32 -0.22 -9.49
CA LEU A 86 -6.13 1.12 -10.01
C LEU A 86 -6.53 2.15 -8.95
N TYR A 87 -5.71 3.17 -8.78
CA TYR A 87 -5.91 4.21 -7.78
C TYR A 87 -6.51 5.48 -8.41
N THR A 88 -7.48 6.07 -7.72
CA THR A 88 -8.04 7.39 -8.08
C THR A 88 -7.90 8.34 -6.89
N TYR A 89 -7.07 9.37 -7.02
CA TYR A 89 -6.99 10.43 -6.03
C TYR A 89 -8.21 11.32 -6.07
N LEU A 90 -8.84 11.53 -4.92
CA LEU A 90 -9.96 12.44 -4.74
C LEU A 90 -9.63 13.43 -3.61
N ASP A 91 -9.45 14.70 -3.94
CA ASP A 91 -9.03 15.73 -2.99
C ASP A 91 -9.97 15.84 -1.78
N LYS A 92 -11.29 15.76 -2.00
CA LYS A 92 -12.28 15.76 -0.91
C LYS A 92 -12.12 14.57 0.05
N VAL A 93 -11.71 13.39 -0.46
CA VAL A 93 -11.46 12.21 0.38
C VAL A 93 -10.20 12.44 1.21
N ALA A 94 -9.14 12.95 0.58
CA ALA A 94 -7.90 13.34 1.25
C ALA A 94 -8.13 14.39 2.35
N ASP A 95 -8.96 15.42 2.08
CA ASP A 95 -9.35 16.43 3.09
C ASP A 95 -10.07 15.80 4.29
N ASN A 96 -11.02 14.90 4.05
CA ASN A 96 -11.76 14.24 5.12
C ASN A 96 -10.86 13.32 5.95
N TYR A 97 -9.94 12.61 5.29
CA TYR A 97 -8.92 11.79 5.95
C TYR A 97 -8.04 12.66 6.85
N ALA A 98 -7.38 13.68 6.29
CA ALA A 98 -6.49 14.57 7.03
C ALA A 98 -7.21 15.24 8.22
N LYS A 99 -8.44 15.72 8.01
CA LYS A 99 -9.27 16.29 9.08
C LYS A 99 -9.50 15.30 10.23
N SER A 100 -9.68 14.02 9.92
CA SER A 100 -9.90 12.98 10.95
C SER A 100 -8.60 12.69 11.73
N VAL A 101 -7.48 12.56 11.03
CA VAL A 101 -6.16 12.32 11.64
C VAL A 101 -5.74 13.53 12.50
N ASN A 102 -5.87 14.75 11.98
CA ASN A 102 -5.55 15.99 12.70
C ASN A 102 -6.39 16.11 13.99
N LYS A 103 -7.69 15.79 13.93
CA LYS A 103 -8.55 15.79 15.13
C LYS A 103 -8.07 14.79 16.19
N VAL A 104 -7.62 13.62 15.80
CA VAL A 104 -7.03 12.63 16.73
C VAL A 104 -5.75 13.18 17.33
N ALA A 105 -4.86 13.74 16.49
CA ALA A 105 -3.59 14.31 16.93
C ALA A 105 -3.79 15.46 17.93
N ASP A 106 -4.71 16.36 17.67
CA ASP A 106 -5.07 17.45 18.60
C ASP A 106 -5.60 16.93 19.94
N THR A 107 -6.45 15.91 19.90
CA THR A 107 -7.01 15.29 21.13
C THR A 107 -5.92 14.62 21.97
N LEU A 108 -4.88 14.10 21.34
CA LEU A 108 -3.76 13.40 21.99
C LEU A 108 -2.56 14.32 22.26
N ALA A 109 -2.62 15.58 21.86
CA ALA A 109 -1.50 16.53 22.02
C ALA A 109 -1.03 16.59 23.49
N GLY A 110 0.28 16.43 23.69
CA GLY A 110 0.91 16.36 25.01
C GLY A 110 0.69 15.05 25.77
N LYS A 111 -0.03 14.08 25.22
CA LYS A 111 -0.27 12.75 25.82
C LYS A 111 0.38 11.63 25.04
N SER A 112 0.33 11.71 23.70
CA SER A 112 0.89 10.69 22.80
C SER A 112 1.31 11.33 21.49
N ASP A 113 2.34 10.76 20.85
CA ASP A 113 2.69 11.04 19.47
C ASP A 113 1.70 10.36 18.51
N VAL A 114 1.33 11.05 17.43
CA VAL A 114 0.53 10.49 16.34
C VAL A 114 1.39 10.43 15.09
N TYR A 115 1.50 9.26 14.52
CA TYR A 115 2.21 9.02 13.26
C TYR A 115 1.19 8.67 12.20
N ASP A 116 1.30 9.31 11.04
CA ASP A 116 0.54 8.99 9.84
C ASP A 116 1.43 8.28 8.84
N LEU A 117 0.99 7.13 8.35
CA LEU A 117 1.73 6.25 7.46
C LEU A 117 0.78 5.80 6.35
N VAL A 118 0.77 6.55 5.24
CA VAL A 118 -0.02 6.24 4.06
C VAL A 118 0.73 5.21 3.22
N ILE A 119 0.07 4.09 2.93
CA ILE A 119 0.66 2.96 2.20
C ILE A 119 0.18 3.00 0.75
N PRO A 120 1.08 3.06 -0.24
CA PRO A 120 0.70 2.97 -1.64
C PRO A 120 0.21 1.57 -2.01
N LEU A 121 -0.65 1.47 -3.01
CA LEU A 121 -1.04 0.19 -3.62
C LEU A 121 0.10 -0.38 -4.47
N SER A 122 0.05 -1.67 -4.75
CA SER A 122 1.02 -2.35 -5.64
C SER A 122 1.14 -1.68 -7.01
N SER A 123 0.06 -1.10 -7.53
CA SER A 123 0.06 -0.36 -8.80
C SER A 123 0.93 0.91 -8.79
N GLY A 124 1.19 1.49 -7.62
CA GLY A 124 2.12 2.63 -7.47
C GLY A 124 3.58 2.22 -7.33
N ILE A 125 3.86 0.98 -6.97
CA ILE A 125 5.20 0.49 -6.63
C ILE A 125 5.70 -0.54 -7.64
N THR A 126 5.02 -1.67 -7.79
CA THR A 126 5.52 -2.84 -8.54
C THR A 126 4.95 -2.96 -9.94
N PHE A 127 4.10 -2.03 -10.39
CA PHE A 127 3.55 -2.05 -11.75
C PHE A 127 4.65 -1.85 -12.80
N PRO A 128 4.65 -2.60 -13.93
CA PRO A 128 5.67 -2.49 -14.96
C PRO A 128 5.74 -1.09 -15.58
N ASP A 129 6.95 -0.52 -15.61
CA ASP A 129 7.17 0.87 -16.03
C ASP A 129 6.76 1.11 -17.49
N ASN A 130 7.02 0.14 -18.38
CA ASN A 130 6.67 0.20 -19.79
C ASN A 130 5.16 0.06 -20.08
N LEU A 131 4.35 -0.17 -19.06
CA LEU A 131 2.89 -0.30 -19.17
C LEU A 131 2.12 0.82 -18.44
N LYS A 132 2.80 1.71 -17.73
CA LYS A 132 2.18 2.77 -16.93
C LYS A 132 1.23 3.66 -17.72
N ASP A 133 1.60 4.02 -18.94
CA ASP A 133 0.79 4.86 -19.84
C ASP A 133 -0.47 4.16 -20.36
N LYS A 134 -0.60 2.84 -20.14
CA LYS A 134 -1.76 2.05 -20.61
C LYS A 134 -2.87 1.91 -19.57
N ILE A 135 -2.68 2.45 -18.38
CA ILE A 135 -3.67 2.41 -17.29
C ILE A 135 -4.09 3.82 -16.87
N SER A 136 -5.34 3.94 -16.44
CA SER A 136 -5.85 5.17 -15.85
C SER A 136 -5.76 5.07 -14.32
N SER A 137 -4.60 5.41 -13.77
CA SER A 137 -4.34 5.41 -12.33
C SER A 137 -3.66 6.73 -11.94
N SER A 138 -4.10 7.34 -10.84
CA SER A 138 -3.45 8.54 -10.32
C SER A 138 -2.05 8.23 -9.82
N ASP A 139 -1.13 9.19 -9.96
CA ASP A 139 0.19 9.09 -9.36
C ASP A 139 0.07 9.01 -7.84
N GLN A 140 0.56 7.91 -7.25
CA GLN A 140 0.40 7.66 -5.82
C GLN A 140 1.44 8.39 -4.99
N HIS A 141 2.63 8.68 -5.54
CA HIS A 141 3.62 9.50 -4.85
C HIS A 141 3.11 10.94 -4.68
N ASP A 142 2.61 11.55 -5.77
CA ASP A 142 1.97 12.89 -5.73
C ASP A 142 0.76 12.90 -4.78
N ALA A 143 -0.07 11.86 -4.80
CA ALA A 143 -1.20 11.73 -3.90
C ALA A 143 -0.78 11.67 -2.43
N MET A 144 0.24 10.88 -2.09
CA MET A 144 0.79 10.78 -0.72
C MET A 144 1.35 12.13 -0.26
N GLN A 145 2.11 12.83 -1.10
CA GLN A 145 2.61 14.17 -0.79
C GLN A 145 1.47 15.18 -0.54
N LYS A 146 0.41 15.14 -1.34
CA LYS A 146 -0.78 15.99 -1.14
C LYS A 146 -1.51 15.68 0.16
N ILE A 147 -1.61 14.41 0.55
CA ILE A 147 -2.20 13.99 1.83
C ILE A 147 -1.34 14.48 2.99
N GLN A 148 -0.03 14.25 2.94
CA GLN A 148 0.91 14.68 3.98
C GLN A 148 0.92 16.20 4.16
N ALA A 149 0.81 16.98 3.07
CA ALA A 149 0.72 18.43 3.11
C ALA A 149 -0.54 18.95 3.82
N LYS A 150 -1.57 18.14 4.01
CA LYS A 150 -2.80 18.47 4.73
C LYS A 150 -2.73 18.14 6.23
N MET A 151 -1.64 17.49 6.68
CA MET A 151 -1.47 17.11 8.07
C MET A 151 -1.03 18.29 8.93
N ASP A 152 -1.52 18.34 10.15
CA ASP A 152 -1.17 19.32 11.17
C ASP A 152 0.22 19.03 11.77
N LYS A 153 0.82 20.04 12.41
CA LYS A 153 2.10 19.94 13.10
C LYS A 153 2.15 18.88 14.22
N HIS A 154 1.01 18.43 14.71
CA HIS A 154 0.90 17.38 15.74
C HIS A 154 0.92 15.97 15.14
N VAL A 155 0.87 15.85 13.81
CA VAL A 155 0.99 14.60 13.08
C VAL A 155 2.41 14.46 12.55
N LYS A 156 3.03 13.32 12.80
CA LYS A 156 4.33 12.97 12.27
C LYS A 156 4.12 12.08 11.04
N ASN A 157 4.32 12.64 9.85
CA ASN A 157 4.24 11.88 8.61
C ASN A 157 5.42 10.91 8.52
N VAL A 158 5.14 9.66 8.16
CA VAL A 158 6.13 8.64 7.84
C VAL A 158 6.02 8.33 6.35
N ASP A 159 7.01 8.75 5.58
CA ASP A 159 7.07 8.48 4.16
C ASP A 159 7.69 7.10 3.92
N VAL A 160 6.93 6.23 3.25
CA VAL A 160 7.34 4.86 2.92
C VAL A 160 7.54 4.64 1.42
N TYR A 161 7.26 5.66 0.60
CA TYR A 161 7.30 5.49 -0.85
C TYR A 161 8.70 5.14 -1.36
N ASP A 162 9.70 5.90 -0.95
CA ASP A 162 11.08 5.71 -1.41
C ASP A 162 11.65 4.34 -1.03
N VAL A 163 11.41 3.87 0.19
CA VAL A 163 11.91 2.55 0.63
C VAL A 163 11.25 1.42 -0.16
N LEU A 164 9.93 1.48 -0.37
CA LEU A 164 9.23 0.49 -1.18
C LEU A 164 9.70 0.53 -2.65
N MET A 165 9.90 1.71 -3.21
CA MET A 165 10.43 1.84 -4.57
C MET A 165 11.87 1.33 -4.72
N GLN A 166 12.70 1.42 -3.69
CA GLN A 166 14.07 0.85 -3.71
C GLN A 166 14.07 -0.68 -3.75
N HIS A 167 13.06 -1.31 -3.15
CA HIS A 167 12.92 -2.76 -3.05
C HIS A 167 11.86 -3.34 -4.00
N ARG A 168 11.30 -2.55 -4.91
CA ARG A 168 10.15 -2.87 -5.75
C ARG A 168 10.28 -4.14 -6.62
N THR A 169 11.48 -4.64 -6.80
CA THR A 169 11.74 -5.91 -7.52
C THR A 169 11.66 -7.14 -6.61
N GLU A 170 11.50 -6.92 -5.31
CA GLU A 170 11.31 -7.97 -4.33
C GLU A 170 9.82 -8.30 -4.15
N TYR A 171 9.51 -9.34 -3.37
CA TYR A 171 8.13 -9.77 -3.16
C TYR A 171 7.46 -8.95 -2.06
N GLU A 172 7.27 -7.65 -2.31
CA GLU A 172 6.69 -6.69 -1.35
C GLU A 172 5.16 -6.71 -1.32
N TYR A 173 4.52 -7.10 -2.42
CA TYR A 173 3.06 -7.18 -2.55
C TYR A 173 2.66 -8.55 -3.03
N PHE A 174 1.47 -9.00 -2.59
CA PHE A 174 0.86 -10.19 -3.13
C PHE A 174 0.43 -9.97 -4.59
N ARG A 175 0.50 -11.04 -5.40
CA ARG A 175 0.04 -11.02 -6.79
C ARG A 175 -1.48 -11.15 -6.91
N THR A 176 -2.09 -11.86 -5.96
CA THR A 176 -3.50 -12.25 -5.99
C THR A 176 -4.36 -11.45 -5.01
N ASP A 177 -3.76 -10.51 -4.27
CA ASP A 177 -4.41 -9.73 -3.22
C ASP A 177 -3.92 -8.27 -3.19
N HIS A 178 -4.75 -7.37 -2.63
CA HIS A 178 -4.42 -5.95 -2.55
C HIS A 178 -3.43 -5.57 -1.45
N HIS A 179 -3.13 -6.47 -0.54
CA HIS A 179 -2.19 -6.18 0.55
C HIS A 179 -0.73 -6.31 0.13
N TRP A 180 0.12 -5.64 0.87
CA TRP A 180 1.54 -5.92 0.90
C TRP A 180 1.82 -7.26 1.60
N THR A 181 3.01 -7.81 1.36
CA THR A 181 3.52 -8.96 2.11
C THR A 181 4.14 -8.50 3.42
N THR A 182 4.55 -9.45 4.26
CA THR A 182 5.33 -9.15 5.47
C THR A 182 6.63 -8.44 5.15
N LEU A 183 7.22 -8.67 3.98
CA LEU A 183 8.44 -7.97 3.54
C LEU A 183 8.15 -6.50 3.25
N GLY A 184 7.10 -6.18 2.50
CA GLY A 184 6.70 -4.78 2.27
C GLY A 184 6.36 -4.06 3.57
N ALA A 185 5.62 -4.73 4.48
CA ALA A 185 5.32 -4.20 5.80
C ALA A 185 6.58 -3.97 6.64
N TYR A 186 7.60 -4.83 6.52
CA TYR A 186 8.88 -4.66 7.19
C TYR A 186 9.63 -3.42 6.72
N TYR A 187 9.67 -3.14 5.42
CA TYR A 187 10.31 -1.92 4.92
C TYR A 187 9.61 -0.65 5.45
N ALA A 188 8.29 -0.64 5.47
CA ALA A 188 7.55 0.46 6.08
C ALA A 188 7.79 0.59 7.59
N TYR A 189 7.92 -0.54 8.32
CA TYR A 189 8.31 -0.57 9.72
C TYR A 189 9.68 0.06 9.95
N THR A 190 10.66 -0.13 9.06
CA THR A 190 11.98 0.51 9.21
C THR A 190 11.88 2.03 9.15
N GLU A 191 11.05 2.59 8.26
CA GLU A 191 10.83 4.03 8.17
C GLU A 191 10.06 4.57 9.40
N PHE A 192 9.08 3.82 9.91
CA PHE A 192 8.44 4.16 11.17
C PHE A 192 9.44 4.20 12.33
N CYS A 193 10.33 3.20 12.46
CA CYS A 193 11.38 3.18 13.46
C CYS A 193 12.31 4.38 13.35
N LYS A 194 12.71 4.75 12.14
CA LYS A 194 13.52 5.93 11.85
C LYS A 194 12.81 7.22 12.29
N ALA A 195 11.53 7.38 11.95
CA ALA A 195 10.72 8.52 12.38
C ALA A 195 10.54 8.58 13.91
N LYS A 196 10.47 7.42 14.56
CA LYS A 196 10.38 7.28 16.02
C LYS A 196 11.73 7.46 16.73
N GLY A 197 12.86 7.38 16.02
CA GLY A 197 14.21 7.43 16.60
C GLY A 197 14.59 6.14 17.33
N ILE A 198 14.10 4.99 16.89
CA ILE A 198 14.44 3.66 17.41
C ILE A 198 15.10 2.82 16.31
N THR A 199 15.96 1.89 16.69
CA THR A 199 16.57 0.94 15.75
C THR A 199 15.56 -0.15 15.40
N PRO A 200 15.29 -0.41 14.10
CA PRO A 200 14.43 -1.52 13.70
C PRO A 200 15.10 -2.86 14.03
N GLU A 201 14.29 -3.84 14.41
CA GLU A 201 14.74 -5.23 14.51
C GLU A 201 14.95 -5.77 13.10
N SER A 202 16.04 -6.50 12.86
CA SER A 202 16.33 -7.10 11.55
C SER A 202 15.44 -8.33 11.34
N LEU A 203 15.07 -8.64 10.09
CA LEU A 203 14.32 -9.87 9.76
C LEU A 203 15.08 -11.14 10.18
N ASP A 204 16.40 -11.13 10.11
CA ASP A 204 17.25 -12.26 10.50
C ASP A 204 17.28 -12.50 12.02
N ALA A 205 16.83 -11.52 12.80
CA ALA A 205 16.72 -11.65 14.25
C ALA A 205 15.52 -12.50 14.68
N TYR A 206 14.52 -12.68 13.80
CA TYR A 206 13.36 -13.51 14.12
C TYR A 206 13.71 -14.99 13.99
N SER A 207 13.72 -15.70 15.11
CA SER A 207 14.17 -17.10 15.22
C SER A 207 13.23 -18.10 14.55
N LYS A 208 11.96 -17.72 14.35
CA LYS A 208 10.93 -18.58 13.75
C LYS A 208 10.20 -17.86 12.63
N LYS A 209 10.17 -18.50 11.46
CA LYS A 209 9.42 -18.11 10.28
C LYS A 209 8.53 -19.27 9.85
N GLN A 210 7.34 -18.98 9.34
CA GLN A 210 6.43 -19.99 8.78
C GLN A 210 5.80 -19.44 7.50
N ASP A 211 5.79 -20.29 6.48
CA ASP A 211 5.17 -20.00 5.19
C ASP A 211 3.84 -20.75 5.07
N PHE A 212 2.80 -20.07 4.57
CA PHE A 212 1.48 -20.60 4.30
C PHE A 212 1.20 -20.49 2.81
N ASP A 213 1.46 -21.55 2.08
CA ASP A 213 1.33 -21.60 0.62
C ASP A 213 -0.13 -21.65 0.17
N GLY A 214 -0.36 -21.24 -1.09
CA GLY A 214 -1.64 -21.40 -1.77
C GLY A 214 -2.65 -20.30 -1.43
N PHE A 215 -2.18 -19.10 -1.07
CA PHE A 215 -3.05 -17.95 -0.85
C PHE A 215 -3.60 -17.42 -2.17
N LEU A 216 -4.91 -17.27 -2.24
CA LEU A 216 -5.63 -16.63 -3.35
C LEU A 216 -6.54 -15.55 -2.75
N GLY A 217 -6.10 -14.29 -2.85
CA GLY A 217 -6.74 -13.18 -2.17
C GLY A 217 -7.86 -12.50 -2.95
N SER A 218 -8.10 -11.24 -2.61
CA SER A 218 -9.21 -10.42 -3.11
C SER A 218 -9.20 -10.27 -4.63
N PHE A 219 -8.05 -10.02 -5.26
CA PHE A 219 -7.97 -9.87 -6.71
C PHE A 219 -8.35 -11.15 -7.46
N TYR A 220 -7.98 -12.33 -6.93
CA TYR A 220 -8.46 -13.57 -7.51
C TYR A 220 -9.98 -13.74 -7.34
N ASN A 221 -10.53 -13.38 -6.19
CA ASN A 221 -11.98 -13.44 -5.96
C ASN A 221 -12.74 -12.52 -6.93
N ASP A 222 -12.21 -11.34 -7.21
CA ASP A 222 -12.86 -10.33 -8.06
C ASP A 222 -12.75 -10.67 -9.56
N THR A 223 -11.62 -11.26 -9.97
CA THR A 223 -11.32 -11.47 -11.38
C THR A 223 -11.55 -12.91 -11.86
N SER A 224 -11.41 -13.89 -10.98
CA SER A 224 -11.35 -15.32 -11.29
C SER A 224 -10.32 -15.65 -12.39
N ASP A 225 -9.23 -14.86 -12.48
CA ASP A 225 -8.24 -15.04 -13.55
C ASP A 225 -7.47 -16.36 -13.35
N ALA A 226 -7.40 -17.14 -14.46
CA ALA A 226 -6.77 -18.44 -14.44
C ALA A 226 -5.26 -18.41 -14.18
N LYS A 227 -4.57 -17.31 -14.58
CA LYS A 227 -3.13 -17.16 -14.32
C LYS A 227 -2.86 -16.87 -12.83
N LEU A 228 -3.69 -16.05 -12.17
CA LEU A 228 -3.62 -15.86 -10.73
C LEU A 228 -3.83 -17.18 -9.99
N LYS A 229 -4.84 -17.97 -10.41
CA LYS A 229 -5.11 -19.30 -9.85
C LYS A 229 -3.95 -20.27 -10.02
N ALA A 230 -3.25 -20.20 -11.15
CA ALA A 230 -2.13 -21.08 -11.45
C ALA A 230 -0.86 -20.75 -10.67
N ASN A 231 -0.73 -19.51 -10.16
CA ASN A 231 0.41 -19.06 -9.37
C ASN A 231 -0.06 -18.36 -8.07
N PRO A 232 -0.61 -19.13 -7.10
CA PRO A 232 -1.05 -18.58 -5.83
C PRO A 232 0.13 -18.00 -5.03
N ASP A 233 -0.19 -17.11 -4.10
CA ASP A 233 0.77 -16.48 -3.22
C ASP A 233 1.16 -17.36 -2.02
N THR A 234 2.25 -16.98 -1.35
CA THR A 234 2.66 -17.52 -0.05
C THR A 234 2.60 -16.40 0.99
N VAL A 235 1.86 -16.65 2.06
CA VAL A 235 1.85 -15.75 3.22
C VAL A 235 2.96 -16.17 4.17
N THR A 236 3.97 -15.32 4.33
CA THR A 236 5.08 -15.56 5.25
C THR A 236 4.82 -14.85 6.59
N ALA A 237 4.89 -15.56 7.70
CA ALA A 237 4.79 -15.01 9.04
C ALA A 237 6.11 -15.13 9.80
N TYR A 238 6.57 -14.03 10.40
CA TYR A 238 7.69 -14.01 11.33
C TYR A 238 7.14 -13.93 12.75
N TYR A 239 7.49 -14.89 13.59
CA TYR A 239 7.02 -14.95 14.97
C TYR A 239 7.79 -13.95 15.83
N PRO A 240 7.10 -13.19 16.71
CA PRO A 240 7.79 -12.32 17.67
C PRO A 240 8.82 -13.08 18.50
N ASN A 241 9.93 -12.41 18.84
CA ASN A 241 10.97 -12.96 19.73
C ASN A 241 10.58 -12.88 21.22
N ALA A 242 9.39 -12.37 21.53
CA ALA A 242 8.81 -12.28 22.85
C ALA A 242 7.50 -13.05 22.91
N GLU A 243 7.11 -13.52 24.09
CA GLU A 243 5.77 -14.00 24.32
C GLU A 243 4.79 -12.85 24.10
N SER A 244 3.83 -13.05 23.22
CA SER A 244 2.84 -12.04 22.83
C SER A 244 1.49 -12.69 22.62
N ILE A 245 0.44 -12.01 23.05
CA ILE A 245 -0.95 -12.45 22.91
C ILE A 245 -1.81 -11.30 22.42
N CYS A 246 -2.82 -11.60 21.59
CA CYS A 246 -3.85 -10.67 21.19
C CYS A 246 -5.06 -10.79 22.12
N HIS A 247 -5.44 -9.71 22.78
CA HIS A 247 -6.70 -9.58 23.49
C HIS A 247 -7.73 -8.96 22.55
N VAL A 248 -8.63 -9.78 22.05
CA VAL A 248 -9.56 -9.42 20.98
C VAL A 248 -10.92 -9.06 21.56
N THR A 249 -11.53 -7.98 21.04
CA THR A 249 -12.95 -7.70 21.22
C THR A 249 -13.64 -7.80 19.86
N ALA A 250 -14.47 -8.81 19.67
CA ALA A 250 -15.20 -9.05 18.44
C ALA A 250 -16.39 -8.08 18.25
N SER A 251 -16.97 -8.04 17.06
CA SER A 251 -18.10 -7.16 16.71
C SER A 251 -19.38 -7.43 17.54
N ASP A 252 -19.55 -8.64 18.08
CA ASP A 252 -20.63 -9.01 18.99
C ASP A 252 -20.32 -8.68 20.47
N GLY A 253 -19.19 -8.03 20.74
CA GLY A 253 -18.71 -7.65 22.06
C GLY A 253 -18.04 -8.76 22.87
N LYS A 254 -17.91 -9.98 22.31
CA LYS A 254 -17.19 -11.06 22.97
C LYS A 254 -15.70 -10.75 23.02
N LYS A 255 -15.08 -11.16 24.13
CA LYS A 255 -13.64 -11.02 24.36
C LYS A 255 -13.00 -12.41 24.43
N TYR A 256 -11.84 -12.54 23.78
CA TYR A 256 -11.06 -13.77 23.80
C TYR A 256 -9.58 -13.48 23.53
N ASP A 257 -8.71 -14.40 23.93
CA ASP A 257 -7.30 -14.34 23.67
C ASP A 257 -6.96 -15.15 22.41
N TRP A 258 -6.00 -14.64 21.61
CA TRP A 258 -5.58 -15.27 20.36
C TRP A 258 -4.08 -15.10 20.13
N PRO A 259 -3.40 -16.10 19.54
CA PRO A 259 -1.98 -15.92 19.18
C PRO A 259 -1.80 -14.76 18.18
N VAL A 260 -0.69 -14.04 18.29
CA VAL A 260 -0.33 -12.97 17.33
C VAL A 260 -0.15 -13.54 15.92
N ILE A 261 0.41 -14.77 15.81
CA ILE A 261 0.47 -15.54 14.58
C ILE A 261 -0.24 -16.86 14.81
N TYR A 262 -1.24 -17.16 13.99
CA TYR A 262 -2.04 -18.39 14.05
C TYR A 262 -1.72 -19.30 12.87
N ASP A 263 -1.67 -20.60 13.10
CA ASP A 263 -1.44 -21.59 12.05
C ASP A 263 -2.68 -21.76 11.17
N VAL A 264 -2.60 -21.25 9.95
CA VAL A 264 -3.65 -21.30 8.92
C VAL A 264 -3.35 -22.32 7.82
N SER A 265 -2.43 -23.26 8.04
CA SER A 265 -2.03 -24.27 7.04
C SER A 265 -3.23 -25.03 6.47
N ASN A 266 -4.23 -25.31 7.30
CA ASN A 266 -5.45 -26.04 6.92
C ASN A 266 -6.62 -25.13 6.52
N TYR A 267 -6.42 -23.81 6.44
CA TYR A 267 -7.45 -22.86 6.02
C TYR A 267 -7.61 -22.84 4.49
N ASN A 268 -8.80 -22.45 4.04
CA ASN A 268 -9.04 -22.20 2.62
C ASN A 268 -8.08 -21.16 2.06
N ALA A 269 -7.83 -21.21 0.75
CA ALA A 269 -6.87 -20.35 0.05
C ALA A 269 -7.10 -18.85 0.37
N GLY A 270 -8.33 -18.36 0.36
CA GLY A 270 -8.66 -16.95 0.63
C GLY A 270 -8.51 -16.51 2.08
N LEU A 271 -8.24 -17.43 3.02
CA LEU A 271 -8.16 -17.15 4.46
C LEU A 271 -6.73 -17.20 5.02
N LYS A 272 -5.71 -17.43 4.19
CA LYS A 272 -4.33 -17.55 4.68
C LYS A 272 -3.80 -16.26 5.32
N TYR A 273 -4.24 -15.11 4.85
CA TYR A 273 -3.83 -13.81 5.40
C TYR A 273 -4.34 -13.57 6.83
N SER A 274 -5.40 -14.29 7.26
CA SER A 274 -5.92 -14.21 8.62
C SER A 274 -4.99 -14.81 9.70
N THR A 275 -3.79 -15.26 9.32
CA THR A 275 -2.74 -15.68 10.27
C THR A 275 -2.33 -14.57 11.25
N PHE A 276 -2.45 -13.31 10.87
CA PHE A 276 -1.98 -12.15 11.63
C PHE A 276 -3.04 -11.62 12.61
N ILE A 277 -2.63 -11.35 13.84
CA ILE A 277 -3.36 -10.58 14.88
C ILE A 277 -4.85 -10.92 15.05
N ALA A 278 -5.21 -12.18 14.93
CA ALA A 278 -6.58 -12.68 14.99
C ALA A 278 -7.50 -12.16 13.86
N SER A 279 -6.94 -11.76 12.68
CA SER A 279 -7.69 -11.20 11.54
C SER A 279 -8.35 -9.84 11.86
N ASP A 280 -9.39 -9.47 11.08
CA ASP A 280 -10.08 -8.18 11.22
C ASP A 280 -11.05 -8.18 12.40
N ASN A 281 -10.70 -7.44 13.42
CA ASN A 281 -11.53 -7.27 14.62
C ASN A 281 -11.69 -5.78 14.93
N PRO A 282 -12.82 -5.38 15.53
CA PRO A 282 -13.04 -3.97 15.92
C PRO A 282 -12.00 -3.44 16.90
N TYR A 283 -11.43 -4.32 17.73
CA TYR A 283 -10.38 -3.97 18.67
C TYR A 283 -9.50 -5.18 18.98
N THR A 284 -8.20 -5.00 18.87
CA THR A 284 -7.18 -5.97 19.28
C THR A 284 -6.08 -5.24 20.04
N GLU A 285 -5.78 -5.69 21.26
CA GLU A 285 -4.65 -5.25 22.07
C GLU A 285 -3.59 -6.36 22.10
N ILE A 286 -2.33 -6.01 21.88
CA ILE A 286 -1.21 -6.97 21.90
C ILE A 286 -0.37 -6.69 23.13
N GLU A 287 -0.17 -7.74 23.96
CA GLU A 287 0.72 -7.73 25.13
C GLU A 287 1.92 -8.65 24.92
#